data_2944890fc3ff507247bb3006aae2fb59
#
_entry.id   2944890fc3ff507247bb3006aae2fb59
#
_cell.length_a   1.000
_cell.length_b   1.000
_cell.length_c   1.000
_cell.angle_alpha   90.00
_cell.angle_beta   90.00
_cell.angle_gamma   90.00
#
_symmetry.space_group_name_H-M   'P 1'
#
loop_
_entity.id
_entity.type
_entity.pdbx_description
1 polymer ?
#
loop_
_entity_poly.entity_id
_entity_poly.type
_entity_poly.pdbx_seq_one_letter_code
_entity_poly.pdbx_strand_id
1 'polypeptide(L)'
;YKLTEAELHEGNKKIKTIKTSISCTKQTNFWIFTLSTVISENYCCQAVHERAKHSKTYFIGFVGLEEDVSICVNIFTYAVDCVLTQIQNLKQTYCNLSLGAQKKITNGYGAGFCEGVREAFSKQDQEKEKEWSLILRLPKEVIDFCDKFNTGQGNMYDTPIDFRKFSSGYLDGKCFGEQKRLQPARHASTI
;
A
#
# COMPACT_ATOMS: atom_id res chain seq x y z
N TYR A 1 -42.81 9.01 -5.88
CA TYR A 1 -41.54 8.44 -6.35
C TYR A 1 -40.54 8.56 -5.20
N LYS A 2 -40.23 7.47 -4.50
CA LYS A 2 -39.13 7.39 -3.56
C LYS A 2 -37.92 6.95 -4.39
N LEU A 3 -36.95 7.84 -4.58
CA LEU A 3 -35.63 7.48 -5.08
C LEU A 3 -35.04 6.44 -4.13
N THR A 4 -34.56 5.33 -4.65
CA THR A 4 -33.84 4.33 -3.87
C THR A 4 -32.48 4.93 -3.46
N GLU A 5 -31.96 4.56 -2.28
CA GLU A 5 -30.63 5.04 -1.82
C GLU A 5 -29.54 4.79 -2.86
N ALA A 6 -29.68 3.79 -3.72
CA ALA A 6 -28.79 3.53 -4.84
C ALA A 6 -28.78 4.66 -5.90
N GLU A 7 -29.94 5.28 -6.17
CA GLU A 7 -30.05 6.39 -7.14
C GLU A 7 -29.54 7.72 -6.58
N LEU A 8 -29.49 7.88 -5.25
CA LEU A 8 -28.89 9.04 -4.59
C LEU A 8 -27.33 9.00 -4.62
N HIS A 9 -26.72 7.85 -4.90
CA HIS A 9 -25.26 7.66 -4.94
C HIS A 9 -24.67 7.59 -6.35
N GLU A 10 -25.45 7.72 -7.41
CA GLU A 10 -24.96 7.88 -8.80
C GLU A 10 -24.42 9.27 -9.13
N GLY A 11 -24.13 10.09 -8.12
CA GLY A 11 -23.35 11.31 -8.28
C GLY A 11 -21.94 10.97 -8.79
N ASN A 12 -21.66 11.43 -9.99
CA ASN A 12 -20.44 11.43 -10.80
C ASN A 12 -19.17 10.95 -10.04
N LYS A 13 -18.97 9.63 -9.94
CA LYS A 13 -17.82 9.00 -9.29
C LYS A 13 -16.56 9.32 -10.09
N LYS A 14 -15.90 10.41 -9.74
CA LYS A 14 -14.73 10.90 -10.47
C LYS A 14 -13.49 10.06 -10.13
N ILE A 15 -12.95 9.35 -11.11
CA ILE A 15 -11.68 8.64 -10.99
C ILE A 15 -10.54 9.66 -11.01
N LYS A 16 -9.59 9.51 -10.08
CA LYS A 16 -8.43 10.36 -9.96
C LYS A 16 -7.16 9.52 -9.88
N THR A 17 -6.11 10.01 -10.52
CA THR A 17 -4.76 9.47 -10.39
C THR A 17 -3.92 10.46 -9.61
N ILE A 18 -3.29 10.02 -8.52
CA ILE A 18 -2.37 10.83 -7.73
C ILE A 18 -0.99 10.17 -7.78
N LYS A 19 0.01 10.91 -8.27
CA LYS A 19 1.43 10.51 -8.20
C LYS A 19 2.03 11.07 -6.93
N THR A 20 2.75 10.23 -6.20
CA THR A 20 3.50 10.66 -5.00
C THR A 20 4.93 11.07 -5.38
N SER A 21 5.61 11.78 -4.50
CA SER A 21 7.05 12.04 -4.60
C SER A 21 7.91 10.86 -4.16
N ILE A 22 7.27 9.79 -3.64
CA ILE A 22 7.97 8.61 -3.12
C ILE A 22 8.49 7.79 -4.29
N SER A 23 9.77 7.43 -4.18
CA SER A 23 10.46 6.63 -5.19
C SER A 23 11.29 5.52 -4.56
N CYS A 24 11.48 4.45 -5.30
CA CYS A 24 12.28 3.30 -4.90
C CYS A 24 12.96 2.64 -6.10
N THR A 25 13.82 1.68 -5.82
CA THR A 25 14.39 0.78 -6.84
C THR A 25 14.14 -0.66 -6.45
N LYS A 26 14.24 -1.59 -7.41
CA LYS A 26 14.13 -3.03 -7.12
C LYS A 26 15.17 -3.55 -6.11
N GLN A 27 16.24 -2.81 -5.84
CA GLN A 27 17.29 -3.19 -4.89
C GLN A 27 17.27 -2.40 -3.58
N THR A 28 16.76 -1.18 -3.59
CA THR A 28 16.73 -0.28 -2.43
C THR A 28 15.31 0.12 -2.13
N ASN A 29 14.87 -0.13 -0.90
CA ASN A 29 13.51 0.14 -0.45
C ASN A 29 12.46 -0.56 -1.33
N PHE A 30 12.75 -1.77 -1.82
CA PHE A 30 11.82 -2.53 -2.68
C PHE A 30 10.50 -2.84 -1.96
N TRP A 31 10.50 -2.87 -0.63
CA TRP A 31 9.33 -3.04 0.20
C TRP A 31 8.24 -1.98 -0.06
N ILE A 32 8.62 -0.82 -0.62
CA ILE A 32 7.68 0.25 -1.02
C ILE A 32 6.67 -0.25 -2.06
N PHE A 33 7.08 -1.13 -3.00
CA PHE A 33 6.16 -1.74 -3.96
C PHE A 33 5.10 -2.58 -3.25
N THR A 34 5.54 -3.44 -2.33
CA THR A 34 4.63 -4.30 -1.56
C THR A 34 3.70 -3.46 -0.68
N LEU A 35 4.24 -2.45 0.02
CA LEU A 35 3.46 -1.58 0.88
C LEU A 35 2.39 -0.81 0.10
N SER A 36 2.73 -0.28 -1.08
CA SER A 36 1.78 0.43 -1.93
C SER A 36 0.61 -0.47 -2.35
N THR A 37 0.89 -1.73 -2.71
CA THR A 37 -0.13 -2.71 -3.06
C THR A 37 -1.02 -3.04 -1.86
N VAL A 38 -0.42 -3.39 -0.71
CA VAL A 38 -1.17 -3.73 0.51
C VAL A 38 -2.09 -2.59 0.95
N ILE A 39 -1.62 -1.34 0.91
CA ILE A 39 -2.44 -0.19 1.30
C ILE A 39 -3.52 0.08 0.25
N SER A 40 -3.19 0.06 -1.05
CA SER A 40 -4.16 0.36 -2.10
C SER A 40 -5.34 -0.60 -2.12
N GLU A 41 -5.10 -1.90 -1.94
CA GLU A 41 -6.15 -2.93 -1.87
C GLU A 41 -7.15 -2.64 -0.75
N ASN A 42 -6.67 -2.18 0.41
CA ASN A 42 -7.51 -1.89 1.57
C ASN A 42 -8.26 -0.55 1.49
N TYR A 43 -7.92 0.30 0.53
CA TYR A 43 -8.60 1.59 0.31
C TYR A 43 -9.29 1.66 -1.05
N CYS A 44 -9.67 0.53 -1.63
CA CYS A 44 -10.36 0.45 -2.93
C CYS A 44 -9.64 1.21 -4.05
N CYS A 45 -8.31 1.21 -4.02
CA CYS A 45 -7.44 1.86 -4.99
C CYS A 45 -6.55 0.85 -5.70
N GLN A 46 -5.98 1.26 -6.82
CA GLN A 46 -4.95 0.51 -7.54
C GLN A 46 -3.61 1.24 -7.44
N ALA A 47 -2.57 0.57 -6.94
CA ALA A 47 -1.22 1.10 -6.98
C ALA A 47 -0.64 1.02 -8.40
N VAL A 48 0.04 2.07 -8.82
CA VAL A 48 0.71 2.17 -10.13
C VAL A 48 2.18 2.51 -9.91
N HIS A 49 3.06 1.76 -10.58
CA HIS A 49 4.51 1.92 -10.46
C HIS A 49 5.08 2.42 -11.79
N GLU A 50 5.40 3.70 -11.88
CA GLU A 50 5.91 4.32 -13.09
C GLU A 50 7.44 4.36 -13.07
N ARG A 51 8.08 3.72 -14.05
CA ARG A 51 9.53 3.74 -14.18
C ARG A 51 9.98 5.07 -14.81
N ALA A 52 10.92 5.74 -14.14
CA ALA A 52 11.56 6.93 -14.72
C ALA A 52 12.36 6.57 -15.97
N LYS A 53 12.25 7.41 -17.01
CA LYS A 53 12.99 7.21 -18.27
C LYS A 53 14.49 7.11 -18.00
N HIS A 54 15.12 6.11 -18.63
CA HIS A 54 16.58 5.87 -18.52
C HIS A 54 17.11 5.66 -17.10
N SER A 55 16.24 5.29 -16.14
CA SER A 55 16.57 5.08 -14.73
C SER A 55 16.10 3.71 -14.24
N LYS A 56 16.66 3.27 -13.12
CA LYS A 56 16.17 2.10 -12.35
C LYS A 56 15.18 2.53 -11.26
N THR A 57 14.84 3.81 -11.19
CA THR A 57 13.94 4.40 -10.20
C THR A 57 12.49 4.26 -10.63
N TYR A 58 11.63 3.94 -9.70
CA TYR A 58 10.19 3.88 -9.86
C TYR A 58 9.52 4.90 -8.95
N PHE A 59 8.54 5.61 -9.46
CA PHE A 59 7.64 6.46 -8.70
C PHE A 59 6.34 5.72 -8.42
N ILE A 60 5.77 5.98 -7.26
CA ILE A 60 4.52 5.35 -6.82
C ILE A 60 3.36 6.31 -7.06
N GLY A 61 2.31 5.81 -7.66
CA GLY A 61 1.04 6.51 -7.82
C GLY A 61 -0.13 5.60 -7.44
N PHE A 62 -1.30 6.20 -7.32
CA PHE A 62 -2.54 5.50 -6.99
C PHE A 62 -3.66 5.98 -7.89
N VAL A 63 -4.53 5.05 -8.27
CA VAL A 63 -5.75 5.29 -9.05
C VAL A 63 -6.92 4.82 -8.20
N GLY A 64 -7.94 5.65 -8.06
CA GLY A 64 -9.13 5.33 -7.27
C GLY A 64 -10.18 6.41 -7.42
N LEU A 65 -11.28 6.28 -6.68
CA LEU A 65 -12.24 7.38 -6.54
C LEU A 65 -11.59 8.53 -5.76
N GLU A 66 -11.96 9.76 -6.05
CA GLU A 66 -11.25 10.97 -5.58
C GLU A 66 -11.07 11.01 -4.05
N GLU A 67 -12.08 10.58 -3.29
CA GLU A 67 -12.00 10.53 -1.82
C GLU A 67 -11.08 9.40 -1.36
N ASP A 68 -11.24 8.20 -1.90
CA ASP A 68 -10.49 7.00 -1.52
C ASP A 68 -9.00 7.16 -1.83
N VAL A 69 -8.67 7.66 -3.03
CA VAL A 69 -7.27 7.83 -3.43
C VAL A 69 -6.55 8.87 -2.57
N SER A 70 -7.25 9.90 -2.12
CA SER A 70 -6.67 10.92 -1.23
C SER A 70 -6.32 10.34 0.14
N ILE A 71 -7.21 9.52 0.71
CA ILE A 71 -6.96 8.80 1.97
C ILE A 71 -5.81 7.80 1.80
N CYS A 72 -5.87 7.00 0.72
CA CYS A 72 -4.86 5.99 0.40
C CYS A 72 -3.46 6.61 0.34
N VAL A 73 -3.28 7.73 -0.38
CA VAL A 73 -2.00 8.44 -0.50
C VAL A 73 -1.50 8.93 0.85
N ASN A 74 -2.37 9.50 1.69
CA ASN A 74 -1.98 9.99 3.00
C ASN A 74 -1.50 8.87 3.92
N ILE A 75 -2.24 7.74 3.97
CA ILE A 75 -1.86 6.58 4.77
C ILE A 75 -0.57 5.95 4.26
N PHE A 76 -0.41 5.82 2.95
CA PHE A 76 0.80 5.29 2.33
C PHE A 76 2.03 6.17 2.65
N THR A 77 1.91 7.48 2.47
CA THR A 77 3.00 8.43 2.75
C THR A 77 3.42 8.34 4.21
N TYR A 78 2.46 8.35 5.13
CA TYR A 78 2.74 8.22 6.55
C TYR A 78 3.40 6.87 6.91
N ALA A 79 2.93 5.77 6.32
CA ALA A 79 3.55 4.45 6.52
C ALA A 79 5.02 4.43 6.04
N VAL A 80 5.29 5.01 4.86
CA VAL A 80 6.66 5.11 4.33
C VAL A 80 7.54 5.93 5.26
N ASP A 81 7.07 7.06 5.78
CA ASP A 81 7.83 7.91 6.70
C ASP A 81 8.16 7.17 8.01
N CYS A 82 7.22 6.40 8.56
CA CYS A 82 7.45 5.55 9.73
C CYS A 82 8.59 4.56 9.48
N VAL A 83 8.53 3.84 8.35
CA VAL A 83 9.55 2.84 8.01
C VAL A 83 10.91 3.50 7.75
N LEU A 84 10.95 4.62 7.00
CA LEU A 84 12.20 5.33 6.70
C LEU A 84 12.88 5.88 7.96
N THR A 85 12.10 6.35 8.93
CA THR A 85 12.61 6.80 10.24
C THR A 85 13.32 5.65 10.97
N GLN A 86 12.71 4.49 11.02
CA GLN A 86 13.32 3.31 11.63
C GLN A 86 14.54 2.79 10.84
N ILE A 87 14.51 2.87 9.51
CA ILE A 87 15.64 2.54 8.67
C ILE A 87 16.85 3.44 8.98
N GLN A 88 16.65 4.73 9.26
CA GLN A 88 17.73 5.63 9.67
C GLN A 88 18.35 5.19 11.00
N ASN A 89 17.53 4.83 12.00
CA ASN A 89 18.00 4.30 13.27
C ASN A 89 18.78 2.99 13.10
N LEU A 90 18.29 2.09 12.25
CA LEU A 90 18.97 0.83 11.95
C LEU A 90 20.33 1.05 11.28
N LYS A 91 20.43 2.01 10.36
CA LYS A 91 21.72 2.36 9.73
C LYS A 91 22.74 2.88 10.74
N GLN A 92 22.30 3.67 11.72
CA GLN A 92 23.16 4.12 12.82
C GLN A 92 23.62 2.94 13.68
N THR A 93 22.68 2.06 14.06
CA THR A 93 22.96 0.86 14.88
C THR A 93 23.97 -0.09 14.19
N TYR A 94 23.87 -0.22 12.87
CA TYR A 94 24.69 -1.14 12.07
C TYR A 94 25.75 -0.42 11.22
N CYS A 95 26.20 0.76 11.66
CA CYS A 95 27.16 1.58 10.91
C CYS A 95 28.50 0.88 10.62
N ASN A 96 28.88 -0.10 11.45
CA ASN A 96 30.09 -0.90 11.30
C ASN A 96 30.01 -1.97 10.20
N LEU A 97 28.82 -2.23 9.65
CA LEU A 97 28.64 -3.21 8.59
C LEU A 97 28.84 -2.56 7.21
N SER A 98 29.14 -3.38 6.22
CA SER A 98 29.20 -2.92 4.83
C SER A 98 27.83 -2.36 4.39
N LEU A 99 27.83 -1.42 3.45
CA LEU A 99 26.60 -0.84 2.89
C LEU A 99 25.64 -1.89 2.32
N GLY A 100 26.19 -2.96 1.73
CA GLY A 100 25.39 -4.08 1.24
C GLY A 100 24.68 -4.85 2.36
N ALA A 101 25.36 -5.07 3.50
CA ALA A 101 24.77 -5.72 4.67
C ALA A 101 23.72 -4.84 5.33
N GLN A 102 24.00 -3.55 5.51
CA GLN A 102 23.01 -2.58 6.03
C GLN A 102 21.74 -2.56 5.16
N LYS A 103 21.91 -2.57 3.84
CA LYS A 103 20.79 -2.59 2.89
C LYS A 103 19.92 -3.84 3.02
N LYS A 104 20.52 -5.02 3.20
CA LYS A 104 19.79 -6.26 3.42
C LYS A 104 18.97 -6.23 4.71
N ILE A 105 19.56 -5.70 5.80
CA ILE A 105 18.88 -5.56 7.11
C ILE A 105 17.71 -4.59 7.01
N THR A 106 17.90 -3.42 6.40
CA THR A 106 16.86 -2.40 6.26
C THR A 106 15.73 -2.87 5.33
N ASN A 107 16.06 -3.60 4.27
CA ASN A 107 15.06 -4.24 3.41
C ASN A 107 14.28 -5.34 4.16
N GLY A 108 14.95 -6.10 5.03
CA GLY A 108 14.30 -7.10 5.87
C GLY A 108 13.31 -6.49 6.85
N TYR A 109 13.67 -5.36 7.47
CA TYR A 109 12.74 -4.60 8.32
C TYR A 109 11.51 -4.11 7.53
N GLY A 110 11.72 -3.47 6.37
CA GLY A 110 10.62 -2.97 5.55
C GLY A 110 9.71 -4.08 5.02
N ALA A 111 10.26 -5.24 4.64
CA ALA A 111 9.47 -6.40 4.24
C ALA A 111 8.61 -6.94 5.40
N GLY A 112 9.19 -7.02 6.61
CA GLY A 112 8.45 -7.39 7.81
C GLY A 112 7.30 -6.42 8.09
N PHE A 113 7.55 -5.12 8.00
CA PHE A 113 6.52 -4.10 8.18
C PHE A 113 5.33 -4.29 7.22
N CYS A 114 5.60 -4.54 5.93
CA CYS A 114 4.55 -4.81 4.95
C CYS A 114 3.71 -6.02 5.33
N GLU A 115 4.34 -7.09 5.82
CA GLU A 115 3.63 -8.31 6.22
C GLU A 115 2.77 -8.08 7.46
N GLY A 116 3.27 -7.33 8.45
CA GLY A 116 2.50 -6.94 9.63
C GLY A 116 1.26 -6.11 9.28
N VAL A 117 1.41 -5.12 8.39
CA VAL A 117 0.28 -4.31 7.89
C VAL A 117 -0.75 -5.18 7.17
N ARG A 118 -0.28 -6.10 6.30
CA ARG A 118 -1.15 -7.02 5.55
C ARG A 118 -1.98 -7.89 6.50
N GLU A 119 -1.35 -8.47 7.53
CA GLU A 119 -2.06 -9.30 8.50
C GLU A 119 -3.11 -8.50 9.27
N ALA A 120 -2.74 -7.29 9.76
CA ALA A 120 -3.68 -6.44 10.50
C ALA A 120 -4.90 -6.06 9.65
N PHE A 121 -4.70 -5.73 8.39
CA PHE A 121 -5.78 -5.38 7.48
C PHE A 121 -6.65 -6.60 7.14
N SER A 122 -6.04 -7.74 6.82
CA SER A 122 -6.79 -8.97 6.53
C SER A 122 -7.67 -9.41 7.69
N LYS A 123 -7.19 -9.25 8.93
CA LYS A 123 -7.98 -9.53 10.12
C LYS A 123 -9.18 -8.59 10.26
N GLN A 124 -8.98 -7.29 10.00
CA GLN A 124 -10.06 -6.31 10.03
C GLN A 124 -11.13 -6.59 8.98
N ASP A 125 -10.72 -7.00 7.77
CA ASP A 125 -11.64 -7.33 6.68
C ASP A 125 -12.48 -8.58 7.02
N GLN A 126 -11.86 -9.61 7.60
CA GLN A 126 -12.58 -10.81 8.06
C GLN A 126 -13.58 -10.48 9.19
N GLU A 127 -13.24 -9.58 10.11
CA GLU A 127 -14.15 -9.12 11.17
C GLU A 127 -15.33 -8.37 10.56
N LYS A 128 -15.10 -7.47 9.60
CA LYS A 128 -16.15 -6.71 8.90
C LYS A 128 -17.04 -7.60 8.05
N GLU A 129 -16.47 -8.57 7.35
CA GLU A 129 -17.22 -9.53 6.55
C GLU A 129 -18.19 -10.32 7.44
N LYS A 130 -17.75 -10.74 8.62
CA LYS A 130 -18.61 -11.46 9.58
C LYS A 130 -19.71 -10.59 10.20
N GLU A 131 -19.38 -9.34 10.54
CA GLU A 131 -20.32 -8.46 11.23
C GLU A 131 -21.31 -7.79 10.27
N TRP A 132 -20.88 -7.42 9.06
CA TRP A 132 -21.63 -6.55 8.17
C TRP A 132 -21.91 -7.14 6.79
N SER A 133 -21.42 -8.35 6.50
CA SER A 133 -21.43 -8.95 5.15
C SER A 133 -20.86 -8.02 4.08
N LEU A 134 -19.88 -7.19 4.46
CA LEU A 134 -19.25 -6.21 3.60
C LEU A 134 -17.90 -6.73 3.08
N ILE A 135 -17.74 -6.78 1.77
CA ILE A 135 -16.46 -7.11 1.12
C ILE A 135 -15.94 -5.84 0.45
N LEU A 136 -14.72 -5.44 0.82
CA LEU A 136 -14.00 -4.37 0.13
C LEU A 136 -13.59 -4.88 -1.26
N ARG A 137 -14.12 -4.25 -2.30
CA ARG A 137 -13.77 -4.56 -3.69
C ARG A 137 -13.34 -3.30 -4.42
N LEU A 138 -12.37 -3.47 -5.29
CA LEU A 138 -11.97 -2.41 -6.20
C LEU A 138 -13.17 -2.05 -7.11
N PRO A 139 -13.60 -0.78 -7.17
CA PRO A 139 -14.71 -0.38 -8.01
C PRO A 139 -14.45 -0.74 -9.48
N LYS A 140 -15.50 -1.22 -10.18
CA LYS A 140 -15.37 -1.66 -11.58
C LYS A 140 -14.85 -0.54 -12.48
N GLU A 141 -15.26 0.69 -12.22
CA GLU A 141 -14.83 1.88 -12.94
C GLU A 141 -13.31 2.10 -12.84
N VAL A 142 -12.71 1.79 -11.68
CA VAL A 142 -11.25 1.88 -11.47
C VAL A 142 -10.54 0.76 -12.22
N ILE A 143 -11.09 -0.46 -12.23
CA ILE A 143 -10.55 -1.59 -13.00
C ILE A 143 -10.57 -1.25 -14.49
N ASP A 144 -11.72 -0.84 -15.02
CA ASP A 144 -11.90 -0.49 -16.44
C ASP A 144 -10.99 0.67 -16.88
N PHE A 145 -10.71 1.60 -15.95
CA PHE A 145 -9.76 2.69 -16.18
C PHE A 145 -8.33 2.18 -16.26
N CYS A 146 -7.90 1.32 -15.33
CA CYS A 146 -6.54 0.76 -15.29
C CYS A 146 -6.25 -0.15 -16.49
N ASP A 147 -7.22 -0.93 -16.94
CA ASP A 147 -7.09 -1.84 -18.09
C ASP A 147 -6.79 -1.10 -19.41
N LYS A 148 -7.19 0.17 -19.52
CA LYS A 148 -6.87 1.02 -20.68
C LYS A 148 -5.39 1.43 -20.72
N PHE A 149 -4.72 1.45 -19.58
CA PHE A 149 -3.30 1.69 -19.50
C PHE A 149 -2.60 0.34 -19.48
N ASN A 150 -2.03 -0.07 -20.59
CA ASN A 150 -1.33 -1.35 -20.80
C ASN A 150 -0.26 -1.57 -19.71
N THR A 151 -0.69 -1.91 -18.50
CA THR A 151 0.16 -2.11 -17.33
C THR A 151 0.74 -3.50 -17.40
N GLY A 152 1.97 -3.61 -17.91
CA GLY A 152 2.69 -4.88 -17.90
C GLY A 152 2.84 -5.39 -16.46
N GLN A 153 2.56 -6.66 -16.22
CA GLN A 153 2.88 -7.30 -14.95
C GLN A 153 4.38 -7.21 -14.70
N GLY A 154 4.77 -6.41 -13.70
CA GLY A 154 6.15 -6.31 -13.29
C GLY A 154 6.58 -7.59 -12.56
N ASN A 155 7.62 -8.27 -13.04
CA ASN A 155 8.21 -9.38 -12.29
C ASN A 155 8.80 -8.83 -10.98
N MET A 156 8.30 -9.31 -9.85
CA MET A 156 8.95 -9.11 -8.56
C MET A 156 10.24 -9.94 -8.55
N TYR A 157 11.38 -9.24 -8.43
CA TYR A 157 12.66 -9.91 -8.22
C TYR A 157 12.83 -10.22 -6.74
N ASP A 158 13.33 -11.43 -6.44
CA ASP A 158 13.77 -11.79 -5.09
C ASP A 158 14.95 -10.90 -4.68
N THR A 159 14.66 -9.86 -3.94
CA THR A 159 15.71 -9.00 -3.39
C THR A 159 16.21 -9.65 -2.10
N PRO A 160 17.52 -9.93 -1.97
CA PRO A 160 18.05 -10.55 -0.77
C PRO A 160 17.76 -9.68 0.46
N ILE A 161 17.14 -10.28 1.48
CA ILE A 161 16.85 -9.66 2.77
C ILE A 161 17.62 -10.38 3.88
N ASP A 162 17.86 -9.65 4.96
CA ASP A 162 18.40 -10.20 6.20
C ASP A 162 17.27 -10.21 7.25
N PHE A 163 16.95 -11.37 7.77
CA PHE A 163 15.81 -11.56 8.66
C PHE A 163 16.01 -11.04 10.09
N ARG A 164 17.22 -10.56 10.45
CA ARG A 164 17.52 -10.05 11.82
C ARG A 164 16.52 -9.02 12.32
N LYS A 165 15.95 -8.21 11.44
CA LYS A 165 15.00 -7.15 11.77
C LYS A 165 13.61 -7.33 11.17
N PHE A 166 13.37 -8.46 10.51
CA PHE A 166 12.06 -8.78 9.95
C PHE A 166 10.97 -8.82 11.03
N SER A 167 11.21 -9.54 12.13
CA SER A 167 10.23 -9.64 13.22
C SER A 167 9.92 -8.30 13.88
N SER A 168 10.93 -7.42 14.03
CA SER A 168 10.69 -6.08 14.55
C SER A 168 9.82 -5.26 13.59
N GLY A 169 10.13 -5.31 12.29
CA GLY A 169 9.31 -4.66 11.26
C GLY A 169 7.88 -5.20 11.25
N TYR A 170 7.71 -6.50 11.34
CA TYR A 170 6.40 -7.14 11.40
C TYR A 170 5.54 -6.64 12.57
N LEU A 171 6.12 -6.56 13.77
CA LEU A 171 5.40 -6.06 14.95
C LEU A 171 5.00 -4.60 14.79
N ASP A 172 5.92 -3.76 14.30
CA ASP A 172 5.65 -2.35 14.04
C ASP A 172 4.57 -2.16 12.96
N GLY A 173 4.62 -2.96 11.88
CA GLY A 173 3.63 -2.94 10.82
C GLY A 173 2.25 -3.39 11.28
N LYS A 174 2.19 -4.43 12.12
CA LYS A 174 0.94 -4.90 12.72
C LYS A 174 0.31 -3.83 13.61
N CYS A 175 1.11 -3.21 14.48
CA CYS A 175 0.66 -2.09 15.32
C CYS A 175 0.17 -0.91 14.47
N PHE A 176 0.87 -0.56 13.40
CA PHE A 176 0.44 0.48 12.46
C PHE A 176 -0.91 0.16 11.83
N GLY A 177 -1.11 -1.06 11.31
CA GLY A 177 -2.35 -1.49 10.68
C GLY A 177 -3.52 -1.50 11.66
N GLU A 178 -3.31 -1.95 12.89
CA GLU A 178 -4.33 -1.96 13.94
C GLU A 178 -4.77 -0.54 14.35
N GLN A 179 -3.85 0.43 14.38
CA GLN A 179 -4.15 1.84 14.69
C GLN A 179 -4.89 2.54 13.54
N LYS A 180 -4.63 2.14 12.30
CA LYS A 180 -5.29 2.68 11.10
C LYS A 180 -6.56 1.89 10.79
N ARG A 181 -7.48 1.82 11.76
CA ARG A 181 -8.80 1.22 11.56
C ARG A 181 -9.45 1.84 10.33
N LEU A 182 -9.75 1.01 9.36
CA LEU A 182 -10.51 1.42 8.19
C LEU A 182 -11.86 1.96 8.65
N GLN A 183 -12.14 3.22 8.36
CA GLN A 183 -13.54 3.62 8.25
C GLN A 183 -14.15 2.80 7.12
N PRO A 184 -15.39 2.31 7.24
CA PRO A 184 -16.01 1.55 6.17
C PRO A 184 -15.88 2.36 4.89
N ALA A 185 -15.26 1.77 3.86
CA ALA A 185 -15.20 2.40 2.55
C ALA A 185 -16.63 2.70 2.12
N ARG A 186 -16.90 3.91 1.67
CA ARG A 186 -18.24 4.36 1.26
C ARG A 186 -18.83 3.52 0.12
N HIS A 187 -18.04 2.59 -0.44
CA HIS A 187 -18.38 1.74 -1.57
C HIS A 187 -18.35 0.24 -1.26
N ALA A 188 -18.54 -0.14 0.01
CA ALA A 188 -18.71 -1.54 0.35
C ALA A 188 -20.02 -2.05 -0.27
N SER A 189 -19.92 -3.04 -1.16
CA SER A 189 -21.09 -3.70 -1.73
C SER A 189 -21.63 -4.71 -0.72
N THR A 190 -22.89 -4.58 -0.34
CA THR A 190 -23.60 -5.61 0.41
C THR A 190 -23.82 -6.82 -0.51
N ILE A 191 -23.50 -8.02 -0.03
CA ILE A 191 -23.75 -9.29 -0.73
C ILE A 191 -25.23 -9.66 -0.61
#